data_41d58708944c10772b7ca2e0a6d1fc4f
#
_entry.id   41d58708944c10772b7ca2e0a6d1fc4f
#
_cell.length_a   1.000
_cell.length_b   1.000
_cell.length_c   1.000
_cell.angle_alpha   90.00
_cell.angle_beta   90.00
_cell.angle_gamma   90.00
#
_symmetry.space_group_name_H-M   'P 1'
#
loop_
_entity.id
_entity.type
_entity.pdbx_description
1 polymer ?
#
loop_
_entity_poly.entity_id
_entity_poly.type
_entity_poly.pdbx_seq_one_letter_code
_entity_poly.pdbx_strand_id
1 'polypeptide(L)'
;APTLAYPASKIEAENLLRASELTWAILRLPFIYGDQDGHLESLPELAAGMGWHPAQKLSVIHHADIATAFTLALTGVFDGRTVNIADESPLSISERSQIVGYDYPSSAEPLAQPWKGQMDVTLARSLGFTPTISTIYEAARTRAL
;
A
#
# COMPACT_ATOMS: atom_id res chain seq x y z
N ALA A 1 -7.14 -17.21 11.42
CA ALA A 1 -6.72 -16.04 12.23
C ALA A 1 -5.22 -15.83 12.03
N PRO A 2 -4.71 -14.59 12.00
CA PRO A 2 -3.29 -14.35 11.84
C PRO A 2 -2.54 -14.85 13.08
N THR A 3 -1.40 -15.53 12.83
CA THR A 3 -0.52 -16.05 13.89
C THR A 3 0.46 -15.00 14.40
N LEU A 4 0.60 -13.87 13.68
CA LEU A 4 1.49 -12.78 14.05
C LEU A 4 0.76 -11.72 14.88
N ALA A 5 1.43 -11.17 15.89
CA ALA A 5 0.86 -10.19 16.82
C ALA A 5 0.39 -8.91 16.12
N TYR A 6 1.17 -8.38 15.16
CA TYR A 6 0.85 -7.13 14.48
C TYR A 6 -0.47 -7.22 13.67
N PRO A 7 -0.68 -8.18 12.74
CA PRO A 7 -1.95 -8.30 12.05
C PRO A 7 -3.12 -8.59 12.99
N ALA A 8 -2.90 -9.37 14.06
CA ALA A 8 -3.93 -9.67 15.05
C ALA A 8 -4.41 -8.39 15.78
N SER A 9 -3.48 -7.54 16.21
CA SER A 9 -3.82 -6.28 16.89
C SER A 9 -4.58 -5.31 15.97
N LYS A 10 -4.27 -5.27 14.67
CA LYS A 10 -5.00 -4.44 13.71
C LYS A 10 -6.43 -4.92 13.51
N ILE A 11 -6.65 -6.24 13.38
CA ILE A 11 -7.99 -6.82 13.28
C ILE A 11 -8.82 -6.53 14.52
N GLU A 12 -8.23 -6.68 15.70
CA GLU A 12 -8.91 -6.38 16.97
C GLU A 12 -9.31 -4.91 17.05
N ALA A 13 -8.41 -3.99 16.72
CA ALA A 13 -8.70 -2.56 16.68
C ALA A 13 -9.85 -2.22 15.71
N GLU A 14 -9.86 -2.82 14.52
CA GLU A 14 -10.97 -2.65 13.57
C GLU A 14 -12.30 -3.18 14.15
N ASN A 15 -12.28 -4.33 14.83
CA ASN A 15 -13.48 -4.94 15.43
C ASN A 15 -14.04 -4.06 16.56
N LEU A 16 -13.16 -3.57 17.45
CA LEU A 16 -13.55 -2.66 18.53
C LEU A 16 -14.16 -1.37 17.99
N LEU A 17 -13.56 -0.80 16.93
CA LEU A 17 -14.08 0.40 16.31
C LEU A 17 -15.45 0.18 15.68
N ARG A 18 -15.66 -0.94 14.95
CA ARG A 18 -16.97 -1.29 14.37
C ARG A 18 -18.04 -1.55 15.41
N ALA A 19 -17.68 -2.02 16.59
CA ALA A 19 -18.59 -2.28 17.70
C ALA A 19 -18.90 -1.04 18.56
N SER A 20 -18.19 0.07 18.33
CA SER A 20 -18.39 1.32 19.07
C SER A 20 -19.57 2.13 18.52
N GLU A 21 -20.05 3.08 19.31
CA GLU A 21 -21.06 4.06 18.90
C GLU A 21 -20.46 5.30 18.20
N LEU A 22 -19.16 5.28 17.92
CA LEU A 22 -18.48 6.39 17.25
C LEU A 22 -18.84 6.43 15.76
N THR A 23 -18.80 7.62 15.17
CA THR A 23 -18.68 7.75 13.71
C THR A 23 -17.26 7.37 13.32
N TRP A 24 -17.11 6.36 12.48
CA TRP A 24 -15.80 5.81 12.16
C TRP A 24 -15.61 5.60 10.66
N ALA A 25 -14.35 5.65 10.23
CA ALA A 25 -13.88 5.14 8.95
C ALA A 25 -12.58 4.37 9.17
N ILE A 26 -12.36 3.29 8.43
CA ILE A 26 -11.13 2.51 8.47
C ILE A 26 -10.46 2.62 7.11
N LEU A 27 -9.29 3.26 7.08
CA LEU A 27 -8.44 3.34 5.89
C LEU A 27 -7.34 2.26 6.00
N ARG A 28 -7.38 1.28 5.11
CA ARG A 28 -6.33 0.28 4.99
C ARG A 28 -5.30 0.76 3.98
N LEU A 29 -4.08 0.94 4.47
CA LEU A 29 -2.97 1.44 3.69
C LEU A 29 -2.05 0.29 3.27
N PRO A 30 -1.50 0.31 2.05
CA PRO A 30 -0.48 -0.64 1.61
C PRO A 30 0.90 -0.25 2.13
N PHE A 31 1.96 -0.63 1.41
CA PHE A 31 3.30 -0.14 1.67
C PHE A 31 3.40 1.36 1.36
N ILE A 32 3.85 2.13 2.34
CA ILE A 32 3.93 3.60 2.27
C ILE A 32 5.34 3.99 1.86
N TYR A 33 5.48 5.04 1.04
CA TYR A 33 6.77 5.54 0.59
C TYR A 33 6.73 7.06 0.34
N GLY A 34 7.90 7.65 0.18
CA GLY A 34 8.08 9.05 -0.24
C GLY A 34 8.70 9.92 0.85
N ASP A 35 8.89 11.19 0.53
CA ASP A 35 9.49 12.18 1.42
C ASP A 35 10.88 11.77 1.94
N GLN A 36 11.62 10.97 1.16
CA GLN A 36 12.96 10.47 1.49
C GLN A 36 12.99 9.65 2.81
N ASP A 37 11.90 8.90 3.07
CA ASP A 37 11.78 8.07 4.29
C ASP A 37 12.65 6.80 4.26
N GLY A 38 13.27 6.48 3.12
CA GLY A 38 14.12 5.30 2.92
C GLY A 38 13.35 3.98 2.83
N HIS A 39 12.03 4.00 2.90
CA HIS A 39 11.23 2.77 2.85
C HIS A 39 11.30 2.09 1.48
N LEU A 40 11.22 2.87 0.40
CA LEU A 40 11.28 2.30 -0.94
C LEU A 40 12.65 1.70 -1.24
N GLU A 41 13.73 2.36 -0.80
CA GLU A 41 15.11 1.92 -0.95
C GLU A 41 15.40 0.65 -0.15
N SER A 42 14.78 0.48 1.01
CA SER A 42 14.96 -0.69 1.88
C SER A 42 14.12 -1.90 1.45
N LEU A 43 13.08 -1.68 0.65
CA LEU A 43 12.13 -2.73 0.26
C LEU A 43 12.79 -3.90 -0.49
N PRO A 44 13.74 -3.71 -1.43
CA PRO A 44 14.37 -4.84 -2.13
C PRO A 44 15.11 -5.81 -1.20
N GLU A 45 15.86 -5.31 -0.22
CA GLU A 45 16.56 -6.15 0.76
C GLU A 45 15.56 -6.90 1.65
N LEU A 46 14.52 -6.22 2.12
CA LEU A 46 13.46 -6.85 2.89
C LEU A 46 12.77 -7.96 2.09
N ALA A 47 12.43 -7.70 0.83
CA ALA A 47 11.77 -8.64 -0.05
C ALA A 47 12.67 -9.87 -0.34
N ALA A 48 13.97 -9.65 -0.56
CA ALA A 48 14.95 -10.72 -0.75
C ALA A 48 15.10 -11.58 0.52
N GLY A 49 15.18 -10.95 1.69
CA GLY A 49 15.23 -11.64 2.98
C GLY A 49 13.98 -12.48 3.28
N MET A 50 12.83 -12.08 2.75
CA MET A 50 11.56 -12.81 2.87
C MET A 50 11.33 -13.81 1.73
N GLY A 51 12.22 -13.91 0.77
CA GLY A 51 12.11 -14.80 -0.39
C GLY A 51 10.95 -14.43 -1.33
N TRP A 52 10.63 -13.14 -1.47
CA TRP A 52 9.57 -12.73 -2.36
C TRP A 52 9.96 -12.90 -3.82
N HIS A 53 9.00 -13.32 -4.62
CA HIS A 53 9.22 -13.54 -6.04
C HIS A 53 9.41 -12.19 -6.78
N PRO A 54 10.38 -12.06 -7.72
CA PRO A 54 10.62 -10.78 -8.43
C PRO A 54 9.40 -10.21 -9.16
N ALA A 55 8.54 -11.07 -9.68
CA ALA A 55 7.28 -10.67 -10.33
C ALA A 55 6.12 -10.41 -9.35
N GLN A 56 6.32 -10.59 -8.04
CA GLN A 56 5.28 -10.30 -7.04
C GLN A 56 4.96 -8.81 -7.08
N LYS A 57 3.69 -8.49 -7.31
CA LYS A 57 3.20 -7.11 -7.27
C LYS A 57 2.76 -6.73 -5.87
N LEU A 58 2.94 -5.47 -5.53
CA LEU A 58 2.57 -4.91 -4.23
C LEU A 58 1.92 -3.54 -4.44
N SER A 59 0.76 -3.30 -3.89
CA SER A 59 0.19 -1.96 -3.84
C SER A 59 1.02 -1.05 -2.95
N VAL A 60 1.05 0.22 -3.26
CA VAL A 60 1.75 1.26 -2.50
C VAL A 60 0.92 2.53 -2.44
N ILE A 61 1.36 3.47 -1.61
CA ILE A 61 0.79 4.82 -1.52
C ILE A 61 1.87 5.82 -1.11
N HIS A 62 1.89 6.97 -1.74
CA HIS A 62 2.77 8.07 -1.34
C HIS A 62 2.23 8.78 -0.08
N HIS A 63 3.12 9.28 0.78
CA HIS A 63 2.75 10.02 2.00
C HIS A 63 1.76 11.16 1.75
N ALA A 64 1.96 11.96 0.68
CA ALA A 64 1.06 13.06 0.32
C ALA A 64 -0.38 12.59 0.09
N ASP A 65 -0.56 11.42 -0.50
CA ASP A 65 -1.88 10.87 -0.82
C ASP A 65 -2.57 10.26 0.40
N ILE A 66 -1.82 9.89 1.43
CA ILE A 66 -2.40 9.54 2.74
C ILE A 66 -3.08 10.77 3.33
N ALA A 67 -2.43 11.94 3.32
CA ALA A 67 -3.03 13.19 3.78
C ALA A 67 -4.30 13.53 2.99
N THR A 68 -4.28 13.34 1.67
CA THR A 68 -5.46 13.50 0.80
C THR A 68 -6.59 12.55 1.19
N ALA A 69 -6.28 11.27 1.44
CA ALA A 69 -7.28 10.27 1.87
C ALA A 69 -7.89 10.62 3.24
N PHE A 70 -7.08 11.07 4.21
CA PHE A 70 -7.58 11.53 5.50
C PHE A 70 -8.45 12.78 5.38
N THR A 71 -8.05 13.74 4.57
CA THR A 71 -8.84 14.95 4.30
C THR A 71 -10.22 14.58 3.73
N LEU A 72 -10.25 13.65 2.79
CA LEU A 72 -11.49 13.16 2.22
C LEU A 72 -12.34 12.39 3.28
N ALA A 73 -11.70 11.58 4.13
CA ALA A 73 -12.39 10.86 5.21
C ALA A 73 -13.08 11.81 6.19
N LEU A 74 -12.47 12.96 6.51
CA LEU A 74 -13.03 13.98 7.40
C LEU A 74 -14.30 14.65 6.84
N THR A 75 -14.61 14.50 5.55
CA THR A 75 -15.90 14.95 4.98
C THR A 75 -17.06 14.03 5.31
N GLY A 76 -16.78 12.86 5.93
CA GLY A 76 -17.79 11.83 6.24
C GLY A 76 -18.09 10.86 5.08
N VAL A 77 -17.46 11.03 3.90
CA VAL A 77 -17.75 10.18 2.73
C VAL A 77 -17.40 8.70 2.97
N PHE A 78 -16.48 8.43 3.92
CA PHE A 78 -16.06 7.07 4.30
C PHE A 78 -16.76 6.56 5.59
N ASP A 79 -17.69 7.29 6.16
CA ASP A 79 -18.33 6.91 7.43
C ASP A 79 -18.96 5.52 7.36
N GLY A 80 -18.71 4.71 8.40
CA GLY A 80 -19.14 3.32 8.51
C GLY A 80 -18.49 2.37 7.51
N ARG A 81 -17.40 2.75 6.85
CA ARG A 81 -16.76 1.97 5.78
C ARG A 81 -15.32 1.61 6.09
N THR A 82 -14.92 0.45 5.57
CA THR A 82 -13.51 0.06 5.47
C THR A 82 -13.08 0.24 4.02
N VAL A 83 -12.11 1.12 3.78
CA VAL A 83 -11.69 1.57 2.45
C VAL A 83 -10.21 1.28 2.25
N ASN A 84 -9.87 0.54 1.21
CA ASN A 84 -8.48 0.35 0.79
C ASN A 84 -8.01 1.58 0.00
N ILE A 85 -6.86 2.12 0.36
CA ILE A 85 -6.26 3.30 -0.26
C ILE A 85 -4.92 2.89 -0.86
N ALA A 86 -4.71 3.11 -2.14
CA ALA A 86 -3.46 2.86 -2.85
C ALA A 86 -3.34 3.77 -4.08
N ASP A 87 -2.14 3.79 -4.68
CA ASP A 87 -1.91 4.46 -5.96
C ASP A 87 -2.56 3.73 -7.15
N GLU A 88 -2.24 4.14 -8.38
CA GLU A 88 -2.86 3.60 -9.62
C GLU A 88 -2.19 2.32 -10.12
N SER A 89 -0.96 2.01 -9.70
CA SER A 89 -0.17 0.98 -10.36
C SER A 89 0.66 0.14 -9.39
N PRO A 90 0.18 -1.05 -9.01
CA PRO A 90 1.00 -1.98 -8.24
C PRO A 90 2.16 -2.48 -9.11
N LEU A 91 3.39 -2.11 -8.75
CA LEU A 91 4.61 -2.54 -9.41
C LEU A 91 5.11 -3.87 -8.86
N SER A 92 5.83 -4.63 -9.69
CA SER A 92 6.57 -5.80 -9.23
C SER A 92 7.75 -5.42 -8.35
N ILE A 93 8.25 -6.37 -7.55
CA ILE A 93 9.45 -6.17 -6.75
C ILE A 93 10.64 -5.81 -7.65
N SER A 94 10.77 -6.49 -8.80
CA SER A 94 11.84 -6.21 -9.77
C SER A 94 11.79 -4.78 -10.31
N GLU A 95 10.61 -4.29 -10.75
CA GLU A 95 10.46 -2.91 -11.24
C GLU A 95 10.83 -1.88 -10.18
N ARG A 96 10.39 -2.08 -8.94
CA ARG A 96 10.73 -1.16 -7.83
C ARG A 96 12.21 -1.15 -7.52
N SER A 97 12.81 -2.34 -7.51
CA SER A 97 14.25 -2.50 -7.27
C SER A 97 15.06 -1.73 -8.32
N GLN A 98 14.65 -1.78 -9.59
CA GLN A 98 15.30 -1.01 -10.65
C GLN A 98 15.19 0.51 -10.44
N ILE A 99 14.05 1.00 -9.95
CA ILE A 99 13.85 2.43 -9.67
C ILE A 99 14.84 2.94 -8.62
N VAL A 100 15.13 2.13 -7.60
CA VAL A 100 16.08 2.48 -6.52
C VAL A 100 17.50 1.99 -6.78
N GLY A 101 17.79 1.46 -7.98
CA GLY A 101 19.14 1.02 -8.36
C GLY A 101 19.61 -0.29 -7.74
N TYR A 102 18.69 -1.14 -7.30
CA TYR A 102 18.99 -2.45 -6.71
C TYR A 102 18.81 -3.57 -7.75
N ASP A 103 19.80 -4.45 -7.87
CA ASP A 103 19.74 -5.62 -8.75
C ASP A 103 19.05 -6.79 -8.04
N TYR A 104 17.73 -6.90 -8.21
CA TYR A 104 16.94 -7.94 -7.56
C TYR A 104 17.11 -9.29 -8.28
N PRO A 105 17.33 -10.40 -7.54
CA PRO A 105 17.51 -11.72 -8.16
C PRO A 105 16.33 -12.13 -9.05
N SER A 106 16.64 -12.66 -10.22
CA SER A 106 15.63 -13.25 -11.10
C SER A 106 15.16 -14.61 -10.57
N SER A 107 13.98 -15.06 -11.01
CA SER A 107 13.46 -16.40 -10.70
C SER A 107 12.97 -17.06 -11.97
N ALA A 108 13.30 -18.34 -12.14
CA ALA A 108 12.73 -19.20 -13.18
C ALA A 108 11.41 -19.85 -12.75
N GLU A 109 11.10 -19.82 -11.46
CA GLU A 109 9.86 -20.39 -10.93
C GLU A 109 8.65 -19.53 -11.30
N PRO A 110 7.47 -20.12 -11.52
CA PRO A 110 6.26 -19.36 -11.77
C PRO A 110 5.77 -18.67 -10.49
N LEU A 111 5.19 -17.48 -10.62
CA LEU A 111 4.57 -16.78 -9.51
C LEU A 111 3.32 -17.51 -9.02
N ALA A 112 3.38 -18.09 -7.81
CA ALA A 112 2.32 -18.94 -7.27
C ALA A 112 1.02 -18.18 -6.94
N GLN A 113 1.11 -16.91 -6.52
CA GLN A 113 -0.03 -16.11 -6.08
C GLN A 113 0.02 -14.69 -6.67
N PRO A 114 -0.36 -14.50 -7.95
CA PRO A 114 -0.17 -13.23 -8.66
C PRO A 114 -0.94 -12.05 -8.04
N TRP A 115 -2.04 -12.30 -7.35
CA TRP A 115 -2.87 -11.25 -6.73
C TRP A 115 -2.50 -10.92 -5.28
N LYS A 116 -1.62 -11.71 -4.67
CA LYS A 116 -1.15 -11.44 -3.31
C LYS A 116 -0.41 -10.10 -3.25
N GLY A 117 -0.75 -9.27 -2.25
CA GLY A 117 -0.13 -7.96 -2.07
C GLY A 117 -0.77 -6.84 -2.89
N GLN A 118 -1.76 -7.14 -3.74
CA GLN A 118 -2.53 -6.13 -4.45
C GLN A 118 -3.84 -5.82 -3.71
N MET A 119 -4.19 -4.55 -3.66
CA MET A 119 -5.42 -4.07 -3.01
C MET A 119 -6.45 -3.68 -4.07
N ASP A 120 -7.70 -4.07 -3.86
CA ASP A 120 -8.82 -3.53 -4.62
C ASP A 120 -9.17 -2.14 -4.06
N VAL A 121 -9.00 -1.12 -4.88
CA VAL A 121 -9.25 0.29 -4.57
C VAL A 121 -10.52 0.84 -5.22
N THR A 122 -11.34 -0.03 -5.83
CA THR A 122 -12.56 0.37 -6.56
C THR A 122 -13.48 1.21 -5.70
N LEU A 123 -13.68 0.83 -4.43
CA LEU A 123 -14.51 1.59 -3.51
C LEU A 123 -13.95 3.00 -3.25
N ALA A 124 -12.65 3.13 -3.00
CA ALA A 124 -12.01 4.44 -2.77
C ALA A 124 -12.23 5.37 -3.97
N ARG A 125 -12.02 4.86 -5.19
CA ARG A 125 -12.24 5.61 -6.43
C ARG A 125 -13.70 6.04 -6.60
N SER A 126 -14.65 5.14 -6.34
CA SER A 126 -16.08 5.46 -6.42
C SER A 126 -16.54 6.52 -5.41
N LEU A 127 -15.80 6.66 -4.31
CA LEU A 127 -16.04 7.66 -3.25
C LEU A 127 -15.21 8.94 -3.43
N GLY A 128 -14.52 9.10 -4.56
CA GLY A 128 -13.83 10.34 -4.96
C GLY A 128 -12.37 10.41 -4.58
N PHE A 129 -11.77 9.37 -4.01
CA PHE A 129 -10.32 9.37 -3.76
C PHE A 129 -9.56 9.19 -5.08
N THR A 130 -8.67 10.13 -5.37
CA THR A 130 -7.74 10.08 -6.50
C THR A 130 -6.34 10.45 -5.99
N PRO A 131 -5.31 9.61 -6.17
CA PRO A 131 -3.96 9.96 -5.75
C PRO A 131 -3.42 11.11 -6.60
N THR A 132 -2.67 12.00 -5.98
CA THR A 132 -1.95 13.09 -6.65
C THR A 132 -0.63 12.62 -7.23
N ILE A 133 -0.02 11.62 -6.58
CA ILE A 133 1.16 10.91 -7.09
C ILE A 133 0.70 9.53 -7.54
N SER A 134 0.35 9.43 -8.82
CA SER A 134 -0.37 8.27 -9.36
C SER A 134 0.43 6.97 -9.33
N THR A 135 1.77 7.07 -9.40
CA THR A 135 2.66 5.90 -9.46
C THR A 135 4.04 6.21 -8.89
N ILE A 136 4.78 5.16 -8.50
CA ILE A 136 6.20 5.30 -8.13
C ILE A 136 7.03 5.91 -9.28
N TYR A 137 6.71 5.61 -10.55
CA TYR A 137 7.40 6.21 -11.70
C TYR A 137 7.23 7.72 -11.75
N GLU A 138 6.04 8.23 -11.42
CA GLU A 138 5.79 9.66 -11.32
C GLU A 138 6.57 10.26 -10.16
N ALA A 139 6.56 9.64 -8.99
CA ALA A 139 7.34 10.06 -7.84
C ALA A 139 8.84 10.13 -8.18
N ALA A 140 9.39 9.11 -8.84
CA ALA A 140 10.78 9.09 -9.29
C ALA A 140 11.09 10.25 -10.25
N ARG A 141 10.21 10.49 -11.23
CA ARG A 141 10.37 11.58 -12.22
C ARG A 141 10.30 12.97 -11.58
N THR A 142 9.49 13.15 -10.57
CA THR A 142 9.29 14.44 -9.85
C THR A 142 10.21 14.61 -8.64
N ARG A 143 11.05 13.61 -8.33
CA ARG A 143 11.95 13.58 -7.16
C ARG A 143 11.19 13.61 -5.84
N ALA A 144 10.07 12.92 -5.78
CA ALA A 144 9.21 12.76 -4.60
C ALA A 144 9.32 11.35 -3.97
N LEU A 145 10.43 10.63 -4.26
CA LEU A 145 10.71 9.35 -3.61
C LEU A 145 11.15 9.54 -2.18
#